data_dc0cc123c2e949ab5675b3a62152f5fa
#
_entry.id   dc0cc123c2e949ab5675b3a62152f5fa
#
_cell.length_a   1.000
_cell.length_b   1.000
_cell.length_c   1.000
_cell.angle_alpha   90.00
_cell.angle_beta   90.00
_cell.angle_gamma   90.00
#
_symmetry.space_group_name_H-M   'P 1'
#
loop_
_entity.id
_entity.type
_entity.pdbx_description
1 polymer ?
#
loop_
_entity_poly.entity_id
_entity_poly.type
_entity_poly.pdbx_seq_one_letter_code
_entity_poly.pdbx_strand_id
1 'polypeptide(L)'
;MNDGFSRPYVRTVFLSLVFLVSIASPAVASQGGVYEEASIEDTGVESVSHPDFASAGEIFEVSVRLNEESASNVTSVRWVTQVCVNSGICYPPETHSMTDEDDAWEGSIVPEETVTYVNWKIEIEWEDGNTTSIPENGFGWRVWSDCWYDNGTWGGATTECQSDDSSFIPGFAPPLAIASLSLATLMIRRE
;
A
#
# COMPACT_ATOMS: atom_id res chain seq x y z
N MET A 1 -57.63 -0.20 -32.75
CA MET A 1 -56.99 -0.97 -31.66
C MET A 1 -55.77 -0.17 -31.23
N ASN A 2 -55.91 0.62 -30.19
CA ASN A 2 -54.83 1.42 -29.64
C ASN A 2 -54.43 0.77 -28.29
N ASP A 3 -53.29 0.10 -28.29
CA ASP A 3 -52.75 -0.48 -27.07
C ASP A 3 -52.06 0.62 -26.27
N GLY A 4 -52.80 1.12 -25.29
CA GLY A 4 -52.29 2.03 -24.29
C GLY A 4 -51.25 1.34 -23.39
N PHE A 5 -50.01 1.38 -23.76
CA PHE A 5 -48.90 1.01 -22.90
C PHE A 5 -48.88 1.96 -21.73
N SER A 6 -49.28 1.52 -20.56
CA SER A 6 -49.59 2.35 -19.41
C SER A 6 -48.33 3.08 -18.91
N ARG A 7 -48.38 4.39 -18.99
CA ARG A 7 -47.31 5.35 -18.56
C ARG A 7 -46.72 5.13 -17.15
N PRO A 8 -47.38 4.51 -16.15
CA PRO A 8 -46.80 4.29 -14.84
C PRO A 8 -45.65 3.27 -14.86
N TYR A 9 -45.73 2.19 -15.67
CA TYR A 9 -44.67 1.17 -15.71
C TYR A 9 -43.33 1.71 -16.27
N VAL A 10 -43.41 2.56 -17.29
CA VAL A 10 -42.18 3.17 -17.88
C VAL A 10 -41.48 4.08 -16.87
N ARG A 11 -42.24 4.81 -16.06
CA ARG A 11 -41.68 5.68 -15.03
C ARG A 11 -41.02 4.88 -13.89
N THR A 12 -41.63 3.78 -13.45
CA THR A 12 -41.08 2.94 -12.38
C THR A 12 -39.81 2.23 -12.84
N VAL A 13 -39.78 1.69 -14.05
CA VAL A 13 -38.59 1.04 -14.64
C VAL A 13 -37.46 2.07 -14.84
N PHE A 14 -37.77 3.30 -15.28
CA PHE A 14 -36.79 4.34 -15.47
C PHE A 14 -36.18 4.82 -14.15
N LEU A 15 -37.00 4.99 -13.10
CA LEU A 15 -36.55 5.34 -11.74
C LEU A 15 -35.69 4.24 -11.13
N SER A 16 -36.05 2.97 -11.31
CA SER A 16 -35.23 1.84 -10.82
C SER A 16 -33.88 1.75 -11.55
N LEU A 17 -33.85 2.02 -12.85
CA LEU A 17 -32.61 2.01 -13.64
C LEU A 17 -31.67 3.17 -13.24
N VAL A 18 -32.22 4.36 -12.99
CA VAL A 18 -31.46 5.53 -12.54
C VAL A 18 -30.89 5.29 -11.13
N PHE A 19 -31.65 4.64 -10.25
CA PHE A 19 -31.17 4.32 -8.89
C PHE A 19 -30.05 3.27 -8.92
N LEU A 20 -30.11 2.28 -9.79
CA LEU A 20 -29.05 1.26 -9.98
C LEU A 20 -27.75 1.86 -10.53
N VAL A 21 -27.83 2.85 -11.41
CA VAL A 21 -26.65 3.52 -11.96
C VAL A 21 -25.99 4.44 -10.93
N SER A 22 -26.76 4.99 -9.99
CA SER A 22 -26.25 5.95 -8.97
C SER A 22 -25.41 5.27 -7.87
N ILE A 23 -25.51 3.96 -7.67
CA ILE A 23 -24.75 3.23 -6.65
C ILE A 23 -23.44 2.61 -7.19
N ALA A 24 -23.18 2.71 -8.48
CA ALA A 24 -21.91 2.33 -9.06
C ALA A 24 -20.91 3.50 -8.94
N SER A 25 -20.61 3.94 -7.71
CA SER A 25 -19.41 4.73 -7.49
C SER A 25 -18.22 3.82 -7.80
N PRO A 26 -17.33 4.17 -8.75
CA PRO A 26 -16.07 3.47 -8.85
C PRO A 26 -15.36 3.66 -7.52
N ALA A 27 -15.21 2.59 -6.75
CA ALA A 27 -14.21 2.57 -5.71
C ALA A 27 -12.87 2.78 -6.43
N VAL A 28 -12.31 3.97 -6.30
CA VAL A 28 -10.91 4.20 -6.66
C VAL A 28 -10.15 3.42 -5.57
N ALA A 29 -9.89 2.15 -5.86
CA ALA A 29 -8.96 1.38 -5.06
C ALA A 29 -7.62 2.13 -5.16
N SER A 30 -7.09 2.58 -4.03
CA SER A 30 -5.71 3.02 -3.99
C SER A 30 -4.88 1.85 -4.52
N GLN A 31 -4.07 2.11 -5.53
CA GLN A 31 -3.29 1.07 -6.17
C GLN A 31 -2.19 0.67 -5.20
N GLY A 32 -2.39 -0.43 -4.47
CA GLY A 32 -1.35 -1.04 -3.66
C GLY A 32 -0.16 -1.46 -4.52
N GLY A 33 1.03 -1.63 -3.93
CA GLY A 33 2.22 -2.07 -4.63
C GLY A 33 2.97 -0.98 -5.39
N VAL A 34 2.67 0.31 -5.17
CA VAL A 34 3.44 1.42 -5.76
C VAL A 34 4.67 1.69 -4.91
N TYR A 35 5.85 1.45 -5.49
CA TYR A 35 7.14 1.76 -4.88
C TYR A 35 7.41 3.26 -4.95
N GLU A 36 8.07 3.78 -3.93
CA GLU A 36 8.53 5.16 -3.88
C GLU A 36 10.05 5.16 -3.65
N GLU A 37 10.75 6.02 -4.36
CA GLU A 37 12.19 6.26 -4.21
C GLU A 37 12.45 7.76 -4.11
N ALA A 38 13.21 8.17 -3.09
CA ALA A 38 13.63 9.54 -2.94
C ALA A 38 14.70 9.91 -3.96
N SER A 39 14.68 11.18 -4.41
CA SER A 39 15.83 11.73 -5.11
C SER A 39 17.01 11.88 -4.15
N ILE A 40 18.17 11.41 -4.56
CA ILE A 40 19.44 11.56 -3.86
C ILE A 40 20.34 12.65 -4.48
N GLU A 41 19.83 13.37 -5.49
CA GLU A 41 20.56 14.46 -6.13
C GLU A 41 20.87 15.55 -5.11
N ASP A 42 22.10 16.06 -5.13
CA ASP A 42 22.61 17.13 -4.25
C ASP A 42 22.56 16.82 -2.73
N THR A 43 22.43 15.53 -2.35
CA THR A 43 22.35 15.12 -0.93
C THR A 43 23.68 14.64 -0.33
N GLY A 44 24.70 14.43 -1.16
CA GLY A 44 25.95 13.80 -0.74
C GLY A 44 25.90 12.26 -0.73
N VAL A 45 24.75 11.67 -1.01
CA VAL A 45 24.61 10.22 -1.23
C VAL A 45 24.91 9.91 -2.69
N GLU A 46 25.79 8.93 -2.92
CA GLU A 46 26.14 8.45 -4.26
C GLU A 46 25.16 7.38 -4.74
N SER A 47 24.83 6.43 -3.85
CA SER A 47 23.90 5.36 -4.18
C SER A 47 23.20 4.79 -2.93
N VAL A 48 22.03 4.24 -3.16
CA VAL A 48 21.25 3.48 -2.18
C VAL A 48 20.88 2.16 -2.80
N SER A 49 21.08 1.06 -2.06
CA SER A 49 20.71 -0.28 -2.48
C SER A 49 19.82 -0.93 -1.42
N HIS A 50 18.80 -1.63 -1.86
CA HIS A 50 17.88 -2.38 -1.01
C HIS A 50 17.24 -3.54 -1.79
N PRO A 51 16.65 -4.55 -1.14
CA PRO A 51 15.88 -5.60 -1.79
C PRO A 51 14.64 -5.04 -2.51
N ASP A 52 14.18 -5.76 -3.54
CA ASP A 52 12.95 -5.43 -4.27
C ASP A 52 11.69 -5.57 -3.39
N PHE A 53 11.75 -6.41 -2.35
CA PHE A 53 10.64 -6.69 -1.45
C PHE A 53 11.07 -6.63 0.02
N ALA A 54 10.16 -6.20 0.87
CA ALA A 54 10.30 -6.27 2.33
C ALA A 54 9.55 -7.52 2.83
N SER A 55 10.09 -8.71 2.50
CA SER A 55 9.45 -10.00 2.79
C SER A 55 9.34 -10.27 4.29
N ALA A 56 8.22 -10.85 4.71
CA ALA A 56 7.96 -11.18 6.10
C ALA A 56 8.96 -12.23 6.62
N GLY A 57 9.56 -11.97 7.78
CA GLY A 57 10.51 -12.88 8.41
C GLY A 57 11.88 -12.99 7.72
N GLU A 58 12.11 -12.27 6.63
CA GLU A 58 13.40 -12.21 5.94
C GLU A 58 14.18 -10.94 6.29
N ILE A 59 15.49 -10.96 6.09
CA ILE A 59 16.33 -9.79 6.32
C ILE A 59 16.09 -8.78 5.19
N PHE A 60 15.63 -7.59 5.58
CA PHE A 60 15.56 -6.41 4.72
C PHE A 60 16.75 -5.51 5.06
N GLU A 61 17.75 -5.51 4.19
CA GLU A 61 19.01 -4.78 4.37
C GLU A 61 19.09 -3.60 3.41
N VAL A 62 19.53 -2.47 3.93
CA VAL A 62 19.76 -1.24 3.15
C VAL A 62 21.22 -0.86 3.25
N SER A 63 21.84 -0.59 2.10
CA SER A 63 23.20 -0.09 1.99
C SER A 63 23.21 1.30 1.37
N VAL A 64 23.92 2.24 2.00
CA VAL A 64 24.02 3.65 1.61
C VAL A 64 25.48 3.97 1.37
N ARG A 65 25.84 4.36 0.15
CA ARG A 65 27.16 4.85 -0.19
C ARG A 65 27.14 6.36 -0.31
N LEU A 66 28.10 7.00 0.35
CA LEU A 66 28.32 8.43 0.26
C LEU A 66 29.37 8.76 -0.80
N ASN A 67 29.30 9.92 -1.42
CA ASN A 67 30.37 10.40 -2.28
C ASN A 67 31.63 10.73 -1.44
N GLU A 68 32.79 10.86 -2.09
CA GLU A 68 34.08 11.06 -1.41
C GLU A 68 34.10 12.28 -0.48
N GLU A 69 33.45 13.38 -0.86
CA GLU A 69 33.38 14.61 -0.05
C GLU A 69 32.54 14.36 1.22
N SER A 70 31.39 13.75 1.08
CA SER A 70 30.49 13.40 2.20
C SER A 70 31.10 12.36 3.12
N ALA A 71 31.72 11.32 2.58
CA ALA A 71 32.37 10.27 3.36
C ALA A 71 33.49 10.80 4.26
N SER A 72 34.17 11.90 3.87
CA SER A 72 35.21 12.51 4.67
C SER A 72 34.70 13.37 5.83
N ASN A 73 33.43 13.73 5.86
CA ASN A 73 32.84 14.66 6.83
C ASN A 73 31.67 14.08 7.63
N VAL A 74 31.32 12.80 7.39
CA VAL A 74 30.22 12.11 8.07
C VAL A 74 30.68 11.58 9.42
N THR A 75 29.83 11.72 10.44
CA THR A 75 30.04 11.12 11.77
C THR A 75 29.21 9.87 11.95
N SER A 76 27.95 9.88 11.48
CA SER A 76 27.08 8.73 11.55
C SER A 76 25.99 8.79 10.47
N VAL A 77 25.54 7.62 10.06
CA VAL A 77 24.33 7.47 9.24
C VAL A 77 23.29 6.68 10.04
N ARG A 78 22.08 7.21 10.05
CA ARG A 78 20.92 6.56 10.67
C ARG A 78 19.88 6.26 9.62
N TRP A 79 19.22 5.14 9.79
CA TRP A 79 18.12 4.70 8.97
C TRP A 79 16.84 4.73 9.79
N VAL A 80 15.85 5.51 9.38
CA VAL A 80 14.57 5.63 10.07
C VAL A 80 13.54 4.87 9.28
N THR A 81 12.99 3.81 9.87
CA THR A 81 11.99 2.93 9.26
C THR A 81 10.62 3.13 9.86
N GLN A 82 9.59 2.85 9.09
CA GLN A 82 8.22 2.72 9.56
C GLN A 82 7.58 1.52 8.90
N VAL A 83 7.39 0.46 9.64
CA VAL A 83 6.69 -0.75 9.17
C VAL A 83 5.19 -0.51 9.20
N CYS A 84 4.53 -0.80 8.09
CA CYS A 84 3.09 -0.71 7.96
C CYS A 84 2.49 -2.10 7.71
N VAL A 85 1.40 -2.39 8.42
CA VAL A 85 0.74 -3.68 8.41
C VAL A 85 -0.72 -3.52 8.01
N ASN A 86 -1.27 -4.49 7.34
CA ASN A 86 -2.68 -4.63 6.98
C ASN A 86 -3.47 -3.32 6.87
N SER A 87 -3.78 -2.87 5.66
CA SER A 87 -4.62 -1.71 5.40
C SER A 87 -4.07 -0.35 5.89
N GLY A 88 -2.73 -0.20 5.90
CA GLY A 88 -2.09 1.09 6.17
C GLY A 88 -2.04 1.48 7.65
N ILE A 89 -2.14 0.52 8.56
CA ILE A 89 -1.83 0.73 9.97
C ILE A 89 -0.31 0.70 10.11
N CYS A 90 0.30 1.83 10.47
CA CYS A 90 1.74 1.93 10.59
C CYS A 90 2.15 2.00 12.06
N TYR A 91 3.22 1.29 12.41
CA TYR A 91 3.87 1.42 13.71
C TYR A 91 4.58 2.77 13.82
N PRO A 92 4.90 3.23 15.04
CA PRO A 92 5.75 4.39 15.21
C PRO A 92 7.09 4.21 14.47
N PRO A 93 7.66 5.28 13.91
CA PRO A 93 8.98 5.20 13.30
C PRO A 93 10.06 4.74 14.28
N GLU A 94 10.97 3.89 13.81
CA GLU A 94 12.13 3.41 14.55
C GLU A 94 13.41 3.90 13.89
N THR A 95 14.41 4.25 14.71
CA THR A 95 15.72 4.73 14.24
C THR A 95 16.77 3.66 14.50
N HIS A 96 17.47 3.26 13.45
CA HIS A 96 18.55 2.29 13.46
C HIS A 96 19.87 2.99 13.13
N SER A 97 20.92 2.73 13.93
CA SER A 97 22.28 3.15 13.56
C SER A 97 22.78 2.20 12.49
N MET A 98 23.32 2.77 11.41
CA MET A 98 23.97 1.99 10.37
C MET A 98 25.46 1.78 10.73
N THR A 99 26.02 0.69 10.25
CA THR A 99 27.43 0.34 10.42
C THR A 99 28.21 0.69 9.16
N ASP A 100 29.37 1.30 9.30
CA ASP A 100 30.27 1.57 8.17
C ASP A 100 31.03 0.30 7.83
N GLU A 101 30.75 -0.27 6.67
CA GLU A 101 31.37 -1.49 6.15
C GLU A 101 31.74 -1.30 4.67
N ASP A 102 33.00 -1.54 4.31
CA ASP A 102 33.52 -1.54 2.94
C ASP A 102 33.08 -0.33 2.08
N ASP A 103 33.22 0.89 2.63
CA ASP A 103 32.84 2.16 2.00
C ASP A 103 31.31 2.38 1.85
N ALA A 104 30.50 1.60 2.56
CA ALA A 104 29.04 1.76 2.60
C ALA A 104 28.53 1.70 4.04
N TRP A 105 27.42 2.36 4.30
CA TRP A 105 26.69 2.28 5.56
C TRP A 105 25.59 1.25 5.43
N GLU A 106 25.58 0.25 6.30
CA GLU A 106 24.64 -0.86 6.25
C GLU A 106 23.73 -0.89 7.48
N GLY A 107 22.46 -1.22 7.24
CA GLY A 107 21.46 -1.42 8.27
C GLY A 107 20.44 -2.46 7.85
N SER A 108 19.93 -3.24 8.80
CA SER A 108 18.96 -4.30 8.50
C SER A 108 17.86 -4.39 9.55
N ILE A 109 16.70 -4.83 9.12
CA ILE A 109 15.56 -5.22 9.97
C ILE A 109 15.00 -6.55 9.48
N VAL A 110 14.16 -7.18 10.30
CA VAL A 110 13.35 -8.34 9.91
C VAL A 110 11.88 -7.93 10.08
N PRO A 111 11.16 -7.62 8.98
CA PRO A 111 9.75 -7.26 9.06
C PRO A 111 8.91 -8.42 9.60
N GLU A 112 7.86 -8.08 10.37
CA GLU A 112 6.93 -9.07 10.93
C GLU A 112 6.06 -9.75 9.85
N GLU A 113 5.42 -10.88 10.22
CA GLU A 113 4.60 -11.70 9.31
C GLU A 113 3.45 -10.96 8.63
N THR A 114 3.00 -9.84 9.16
CA THR A 114 1.87 -9.06 8.63
C THR A 114 2.30 -7.80 7.87
N VAL A 115 3.59 -7.67 7.54
CA VAL A 115 4.10 -6.50 6.84
C VAL A 115 3.41 -6.30 5.49
N THR A 116 2.94 -5.08 5.25
CA THR A 116 2.40 -4.65 3.96
C THR A 116 3.47 -3.91 3.18
N TYR A 117 4.11 -2.93 3.81
CA TYR A 117 5.24 -2.19 3.26
C TYR A 117 6.09 -1.58 4.37
N VAL A 118 7.31 -1.21 4.02
CA VAL A 118 8.23 -0.45 4.86
C VAL A 118 8.47 0.91 4.20
N ASN A 119 8.12 1.98 4.93
CA ASN A 119 8.56 3.32 4.60
C ASN A 119 9.89 3.60 5.29
N TRP A 120 10.75 4.38 4.66
CA TRP A 120 12.00 4.75 5.32
C TRP A 120 12.63 6.02 4.74
N LYS A 121 13.58 6.56 5.50
CA LYS A 121 14.44 7.70 5.17
C LYS A 121 15.82 7.52 5.76
N ILE A 122 16.76 8.31 5.28
CA ILE A 122 18.14 8.36 5.78
C ILE A 122 18.34 9.67 6.54
N GLU A 123 19.09 9.62 7.64
CA GLU A 123 19.57 10.78 8.37
C GLU A 123 21.09 10.70 8.47
N ILE A 124 21.79 11.73 8.01
CA ILE A 124 23.25 11.83 8.01
C ILE A 124 23.65 12.89 9.03
N GLU A 125 24.49 12.53 9.99
CA GLU A 125 25.09 13.43 10.95
C GLU A 125 26.51 13.79 10.51
N TRP A 126 26.78 15.08 10.44
CA TRP A 126 28.05 15.63 9.97
C TRP A 126 28.97 15.99 11.12
N GLU A 127 30.28 16.12 10.85
CA GLU A 127 31.29 16.55 11.85
C GLU A 127 31.00 17.90 12.50
N ASP A 128 30.29 18.80 11.81
CA ASP A 128 29.88 20.09 12.33
C ASP A 128 28.66 20.02 13.28
N GLY A 129 28.14 18.85 13.52
CA GLY A 129 26.97 18.59 14.37
C GLY A 129 25.62 18.82 13.70
N ASN A 130 25.60 19.19 12.41
CA ASN A 130 24.37 19.29 11.65
C ASN A 130 23.85 17.90 11.26
N THR A 131 22.53 17.79 11.03
CA THR A 131 21.90 16.56 10.52
C THR A 131 21.14 16.89 9.24
N THR A 132 21.36 16.08 8.21
CA THR A 132 20.61 16.13 6.95
C THR A 132 19.67 14.94 6.89
N SER A 133 18.38 15.17 6.60
CA SER A 133 17.39 14.12 6.39
C SER A 133 17.07 13.98 4.91
N ILE A 134 17.03 12.75 4.39
CA ILE A 134 16.76 12.44 2.99
C ILE A 134 15.55 11.49 2.92
N PRO A 135 14.43 11.98 2.43
CA PRO A 135 14.14 13.36 2.07
C PRO A 135 14.07 14.27 3.31
N GLU A 136 14.07 15.57 3.10
CA GLU A 136 13.96 16.56 4.19
C GLU A 136 12.68 16.39 5.01
N ASN A 137 11.59 16.03 4.39
CA ASN A 137 10.30 15.83 5.03
C ASN A 137 9.69 14.46 4.69
N GLY A 138 9.12 13.80 5.70
CA GLY A 138 8.43 12.52 5.54
C GLY A 138 9.38 11.34 5.29
N PHE A 139 8.88 10.35 4.59
CA PHE A 139 9.63 9.19 4.11
C PHE A 139 9.79 9.28 2.60
N GLY A 140 10.93 8.87 2.06
CA GLY A 140 11.22 8.97 0.64
C GLY A 140 11.21 7.64 -0.09
N TRP A 141 11.34 6.56 0.66
CA TRP A 141 11.28 5.22 0.10
C TRP A 141 10.11 4.45 0.67
N ARG A 142 9.49 3.66 -0.20
CA ARG A 142 8.47 2.67 0.17
C ARG A 142 8.74 1.38 -0.59
N VAL A 143 8.97 0.32 0.16
CA VAL A 143 9.16 -1.03 -0.39
C VAL A 143 8.05 -1.93 0.12
N TRP A 144 7.35 -2.57 -0.80
CA TRP A 144 6.24 -3.46 -0.48
C TRP A 144 6.72 -4.86 -0.15
N SER A 145 5.94 -5.58 0.63
CA SER A 145 6.13 -7.01 0.83
C SER A 145 5.90 -7.77 -0.48
N ASP A 146 6.52 -8.91 -0.62
CA ASP A 146 6.28 -9.85 -1.71
C ASP A 146 4.89 -10.49 -1.65
N CYS A 147 4.26 -10.47 -0.49
CA CYS A 147 2.86 -10.83 -0.27
C CYS A 147 2.23 -9.85 0.71
N TRP A 148 1.23 -9.10 0.29
CA TRP A 148 0.65 -8.04 1.11
C TRP A 148 -0.87 -7.96 1.00
N TYR A 149 -1.49 -7.37 2.03
CA TYR A 149 -2.90 -7.00 2.06
C TYR A 149 -3.03 -5.50 2.32
N ASP A 150 -3.72 -4.79 1.44
CA ASP A 150 -3.98 -3.37 1.59
C ASP A 150 -5.39 -3.01 1.14
N ASN A 151 -6.13 -2.29 1.98
CA ASN A 151 -7.45 -1.75 1.68
C ASN A 151 -8.44 -2.77 1.05
N GLY A 152 -8.47 -3.99 1.58
CA GLY A 152 -9.36 -5.05 1.10
C GLY A 152 -8.84 -5.84 -0.11
N THR A 153 -7.60 -5.59 -0.54
CA THR A 153 -7.00 -6.22 -1.71
C THR A 153 -5.71 -6.94 -1.33
N TRP A 154 -5.59 -8.18 -1.77
CA TRP A 154 -4.34 -8.93 -1.73
C TRP A 154 -3.50 -8.63 -2.98
N GLY A 155 -2.18 -8.58 -2.82
CA GLY A 155 -1.25 -8.39 -3.92
C GLY A 155 0.16 -8.85 -3.55
N GLY A 156 1.11 -8.58 -4.44
CA GLY A 156 2.51 -8.95 -4.31
C GLY A 156 2.94 -9.96 -5.36
N ALA A 157 4.20 -10.41 -5.28
CA ALA A 157 4.80 -11.38 -6.20
C ALA A 157 4.40 -12.82 -5.87
N THR A 158 4.01 -13.09 -4.61
CA THR A 158 3.58 -14.41 -4.14
C THR A 158 2.16 -14.34 -3.55
N THR A 159 1.57 -15.48 -3.25
CA THR A 159 0.27 -15.62 -2.58
C THR A 159 0.38 -16.39 -1.26
N GLU A 160 1.59 -16.62 -0.77
CA GLU A 160 1.84 -17.52 0.38
C GLU A 160 1.27 -16.99 1.69
N CYS A 161 1.19 -15.66 1.84
CA CYS A 161 0.59 -15.03 3.01
C CYS A 161 -0.95 -15.01 2.98
N GLN A 162 -1.55 -15.36 1.84
CA GLN A 162 -2.99 -15.39 1.71
C GLN A 162 -3.50 -16.65 2.37
N SER A 163 -4.11 -16.51 3.56
CA SER A 163 -4.74 -17.65 4.22
C SER A 163 -5.86 -18.22 3.35
N ASP A 164 -5.92 -19.56 3.24
CA ASP A 164 -6.99 -20.28 2.53
C ASP A 164 -8.40 -20.02 3.12
N ASP A 165 -8.49 -19.35 4.26
CA ASP A 165 -9.74 -18.98 4.92
C ASP A 165 -10.50 -17.81 4.27
N SER A 166 -10.02 -17.29 3.14
CA SER A 166 -10.69 -16.23 2.37
C SER A 166 -12.00 -16.67 1.68
N SER A 167 -12.53 -17.86 2.01
CA SER A 167 -13.78 -18.38 1.45
C SER A 167 -15.05 -17.70 1.97
N PHE A 168 -14.97 -16.70 2.85
CA PHE A 168 -16.15 -15.95 3.30
C PHE A 168 -15.91 -14.45 3.32
N ILE A 169 -16.16 -13.80 2.19
CA ILE A 169 -16.47 -12.37 2.20
C ILE A 169 -17.90 -12.25 2.77
N PRO A 170 -18.12 -11.71 3.98
CA PRO A 170 -19.44 -11.38 4.44
C PRO A 170 -19.91 -10.11 3.76
N GLY A 171 -20.43 -10.24 2.57
CA GLY A 171 -20.95 -9.11 1.82
C GLY A 171 -21.28 -9.51 0.39
N PHE A 172 -22.57 -9.71 0.12
CA PHE A 172 -23.12 -10.01 -1.20
C PHE A 172 -22.76 -11.38 -1.81
N ALA A 173 -23.40 -12.42 -1.31
CA ALA A 173 -23.56 -13.62 -2.11
C ALA A 173 -24.42 -13.26 -3.34
N PRO A 174 -23.88 -13.33 -4.57
CA PRO A 174 -24.61 -13.04 -5.81
C PRO A 174 -25.97 -13.75 -5.91
N PRO A 175 -26.15 -14.98 -5.35
CA PRO A 175 -27.46 -15.66 -5.36
C PRO A 175 -28.54 -14.93 -4.56
N LEU A 176 -28.20 -14.22 -3.48
CA LEU A 176 -29.20 -13.49 -2.67
C LEU A 176 -29.68 -12.21 -3.37
N ALA A 177 -28.82 -11.54 -4.12
CA ALA A 177 -29.22 -10.37 -4.92
C ALA A 177 -30.15 -10.78 -6.08
N ILE A 178 -29.90 -11.92 -6.72
CA ILE A 178 -30.74 -12.44 -7.79
C ILE A 178 -32.08 -12.94 -7.22
N ALA A 179 -32.07 -13.57 -6.05
CA ALA A 179 -33.29 -14.04 -5.38
C ALA A 179 -34.19 -12.86 -4.96
N SER A 180 -33.64 -11.76 -4.45
CA SER A 180 -34.41 -10.57 -4.05
C SER A 180 -35.05 -9.86 -5.26
N LEU A 181 -34.34 -9.76 -6.38
CA LEU A 181 -34.89 -9.22 -7.63
C LEU A 181 -35.99 -10.10 -8.21
N SER A 182 -35.86 -11.41 -8.11
CA SER A 182 -36.89 -12.39 -8.59
C SER A 182 -38.16 -12.31 -7.74
N LEU A 183 -38.04 -12.14 -6.43
CA LEU A 183 -39.21 -11.98 -5.54
C LEU A 183 -39.95 -10.67 -5.80
N ALA A 184 -39.21 -9.58 -6.02
CA ALA A 184 -39.81 -8.26 -6.31
C ALA A 184 -40.63 -8.31 -7.63
N THR A 185 -40.11 -8.98 -8.66
CA THR A 185 -40.82 -9.12 -9.93
C THR A 185 -42.08 -10.02 -9.84
N LEU A 186 -42.06 -11.04 -8.97
CA LEU A 186 -43.23 -11.92 -8.72
C LEU A 186 -44.35 -11.21 -7.95
N MET A 187 -43.98 -10.30 -7.01
CA MET A 187 -45.01 -9.53 -6.27
C MET A 187 -45.73 -8.50 -7.15
N ILE A 188 -45.00 -7.84 -8.06
CA ILE A 188 -45.58 -6.86 -9.00
C ILE A 188 -46.55 -7.52 -10.00
N ARG A 189 -46.41 -8.79 -10.27
CA ARG A 189 -47.28 -9.53 -11.25
C ARG A 189 -48.59 -10.02 -10.63
N ARG A 190 -48.79 -9.87 -9.32
CA ARG A 190 -49.98 -10.35 -8.59
C ARG A 190 -51.03 -9.25 -8.30
N GLU A 191 -50.74 -8.02 -8.63
CA GLU A 191 -51.70 -6.90 -8.63
C GLU A 191 -52.16 -6.62 -10.09
#